data_8a56d8ce0ae6d430ac20576cddf44bc0
#
_entry.id   8a56d8ce0ae6d430ac20576cddf44bc0
#
_cell.length_a   1.000
_cell.length_b   1.000
_cell.length_c   1.000
_cell.angle_alpha   90.00
_cell.angle_beta   90.00
_cell.angle_gamma   90.00
#
_symmetry.space_group_name_H-M   'P 1'
#
loop_
_entity.id
_entity.type
_entity.pdbx_description
1 polymer ?
#
loop_
_entity_poly.entity_id
_entity_poly.type
_entity_poly.pdbx_seq_one_letter_code
_entity_poly.pdbx_strand_id
1 'polypeptide(L)'
;SLPELRARVAGAPLASRDRGTGPLRQRARAVHKGNLALVGDAAGYFDAITGEGLAVALHESAALVEALVAGDLDRYVAAHRRINRLPDFMTGLVLSLERRPRLRARAVRALAAEPALFSRLLGIHARTLPPRRLGLGALRLAWRLVAV
;
A
#
# COMPACT_ATOMS: atom_id res chain seq x y z
N SER A 1 -21.83 -5.36 -7.15
CA SER A 1 -22.93 -4.86 -6.27
C SER A 1 -23.02 -5.76 -5.06
N LEU A 2 -23.30 -5.20 -3.89
CA LEU A 2 -23.51 -5.93 -2.64
C LEU A 2 -25.01 -5.88 -2.31
N PRO A 3 -25.80 -6.90 -2.76
CA PRO A 3 -27.25 -6.86 -2.63
C PRO A 3 -27.74 -6.73 -1.19
N GLU A 4 -27.10 -7.43 -0.27
CA GLU A 4 -27.43 -7.40 1.16
C GLU A 4 -27.19 -6.01 1.78
N LEU A 5 -26.08 -5.35 1.45
CA LEU A 5 -25.79 -4.00 1.92
C LEU A 5 -26.81 -3.01 1.35
N ARG A 6 -27.12 -3.14 0.05
CA ARG A 6 -28.13 -2.30 -0.61
C ARG A 6 -29.51 -2.44 0.04
N ALA A 7 -29.91 -3.68 0.38
CA ALA A 7 -31.18 -3.94 1.07
C ALA A 7 -31.23 -3.27 2.46
N ARG A 8 -30.10 -3.27 3.19
CA ARG A 8 -30.02 -2.67 4.54
C ARG A 8 -30.10 -1.12 4.53
N VAL A 9 -29.62 -0.48 3.46
CA VAL A 9 -29.63 0.99 3.35
C VAL A 9 -30.77 1.50 2.46
N ALA A 10 -31.60 0.60 1.90
CA ALA A 10 -32.72 0.97 1.06
C ALA A 10 -33.74 1.80 1.88
N GLY A 11 -34.03 3.00 1.40
CA GLY A 11 -34.98 3.92 2.07
C GLY A 11 -34.36 4.74 3.21
N ALA A 12 -33.08 4.54 3.57
CA ALA A 12 -32.44 5.41 4.54
C ALA A 12 -32.17 6.81 3.94
N PRO A 13 -32.48 7.91 4.68
CA PRO A 13 -32.18 9.25 4.21
C PRO A 13 -30.67 9.48 4.17
N LEU A 14 -30.19 10.24 3.18
CA LEU A 14 -28.79 10.65 3.13
C LEU A 14 -28.45 11.56 4.32
N ALA A 15 -27.47 11.17 5.13
CA ALA A 15 -27.01 11.98 6.26
C ALA A 15 -26.11 13.15 5.82
N SER A 16 -25.49 13.04 4.65
CA SER A 16 -24.64 14.09 4.07
C SER A 16 -24.58 13.95 2.55
N ARG A 17 -24.04 14.97 1.87
CA ARG A 17 -23.70 14.84 0.44
C ARG A 17 -22.52 13.92 0.25
N ASP A 18 -22.57 13.10 -0.80
CA ASP A 18 -21.44 12.29 -1.21
C ASP A 18 -20.25 13.19 -1.54
N ARG A 19 -19.08 12.82 -1.05
CA ARG A 19 -17.83 13.50 -1.33
C ARG A 19 -16.83 12.47 -1.84
N GLY A 20 -16.16 12.81 -2.94
CA GLY A 20 -15.05 12.06 -3.48
C GLY A 20 -13.75 12.83 -3.30
N THR A 21 -12.63 12.12 -3.27
CA THR A 21 -11.31 12.69 -3.31
C THR A 21 -10.53 12.13 -4.50
N GLY A 22 -9.68 12.94 -5.08
CA GLY A 22 -8.82 12.58 -6.20
C GLY A 22 -7.98 13.78 -6.68
N PRO A 23 -7.00 13.53 -7.53
CA PRO A 23 -6.52 12.23 -8.00
C PRO A 23 -5.84 11.43 -6.89
N LEU A 24 -6.01 10.10 -6.91
CA LEU A 24 -5.53 9.22 -5.83
C LEU A 24 -4.00 8.99 -5.87
N ARG A 25 -3.31 9.43 -6.91
CA ARG A 25 -1.85 9.27 -6.99
C ARG A 25 -1.18 10.63 -7.04
N GLN A 26 -0.65 11.03 -5.90
CA GLN A 26 0.08 12.29 -5.74
C GLN A 26 1.44 12.02 -5.09
N ARG A 27 2.45 12.79 -5.49
CA ARG A 27 3.78 12.81 -4.87
C ARG A 27 4.27 14.23 -4.77
N ALA A 28 4.79 14.61 -3.59
CA ALA A 28 5.53 15.83 -3.45
C ALA A 28 6.85 15.75 -4.25
N ARG A 29 7.26 16.86 -4.87
CA ARG A 29 8.55 16.96 -5.58
C ARG A 29 9.73 16.80 -4.63
N ALA A 30 9.57 17.28 -3.40
CA ALA A 30 10.51 17.12 -2.30
C ALA A 30 9.75 16.96 -1.00
N VAL A 31 10.22 16.11 -0.11
CA VAL A 31 9.60 15.86 1.20
C VAL A 31 10.12 16.78 2.29
N HIS A 32 11.17 17.55 2.01
CA HIS A 32 11.58 18.71 2.81
C HIS A 32 12.14 19.84 1.93
N LYS A 33 12.01 21.07 2.42
CA LYS A 33 12.66 22.27 1.85
C LYS A 33 12.85 23.30 2.95
N GLY A 34 14.09 23.66 3.23
CA GLY A 34 14.40 24.53 4.37
C GLY A 34 13.86 23.92 5.68
N ASN A 35 13.07 24.68 6.41
CA ASN A 35 12.47 24.24 7.69
C ASN A 35 11.10 23.56 7.54
N LEU A 36 10.65 23.28 6.33
CA LEU A 36 9.39 22.57 6.07
C LEU A 36 9.67 21.12 5.73
N ALA A 37 9.01 20.19 6.43
CA ALA A 37 9.00 18.77 6.10
C ALA A 37 7.56 18.27 5.96
N LEU A 38 7.33 17.31 5.07
CA LEU A 38 6.05 16.71 4.76
C LEU A 38 6.04 15.26 5.24
N VAL A 39 4.92 14.81 5.83
CA VAL A 39 4.70 13.43 6.28
C VAL A 39 3.33 12.94 5.85
N GLY A 40 3.16 11.63 5.73
CA GLY A 40 1.90 11.00 5.35
C GLY A 40 1.39 11.48 4.00
N ASP A 41 0.09 11.71 3.88
CA ASP A 41 -0.57 12.10 2.63
C ASP A 41 -0.05 13.43 2.06
N ALA A 42 0.50 14.32 2.90
CA ALA A 42 1.14 15.56 2.44
C ALA A 42 2.45 15.29 1.67
N ALA A 43 3.19 14.24 2.01
CA ALA A 43 4.41 13.83 1.31
C ALA A 43 4.11 13.03 0.04
N GLY A 44 3.02 12.28 0.06
CA GLY A 44 2.54 11.51 -1.09
C GLY A 44 1.38 10.61 -0.74
N TYR A 45 0.48 10.44 -1.68
CA TYR A 45 -0.67 9.56 -1.58
C TYR A 45 -0.73 8.65 -2.81
N PHE A 46 -0.77 7.34 -2.61
CA PHE A 46 -0.79 6.39 -3.72
C PHE A 46 -2.19 5.89 -4.03
N ASP A 47 -2.78 5.19 -3.09
CA ASP A 47 -4.12 4.62 -3.16
C ASP A 47 -4.49 4.04 -1.80
N ALA A 48 -5.77 4.08 -1.43
CA ALA A 48 -6.26 3.52 -0.17
C ALA A 48 -6.38 2.00 -0.17
N ILE A 49 -6.17 1.35 -1.33
CA ILE A 49 -6.46 -0.09 -1.52
C ILE A 49 -5.66 -1.02 -0.59
N THR A 50 -4.47 -0.60 -0.17
CA THR A 50 -3.62 -1.39 0.74
C THR A 50 -3.84 -1.05 2.21
N GLY A 51 -4.51 0.06 2.53
CA GLY A 51 -4.81 0.48 3.90
C GLY A 51 -3.60 0.87 4.76
N GLU A 52 -2.43 1.12 4.17
CA GLU A 52 -1.18 1.38 4.90
C GLU A 52 -0.94 2.86 5.26
N GLY A 53 -1.78 3.80 4.80
CA GLY A 53 -1.50 5.24 4.90
C GLY A 53 -1.16 5.71 6.32
N LEU A 54 -1.91 5.28 7.33
CA LEU A 54 -1.66 5.64 8.73
C LEU A 54 -0.34 5.06 9.25
N ALA A 55 -0.04 3.80 8.94
CA ALA A 55 1.21 3.16 9.35
C ALA A 55 2.43 3.84 8.71
N VAL A 56 2.34 4.19 7.44
CA VAL A 56 3.37 4.95 6.71
C VAL A 56 3.58 6.30 7.37
N ALA A 57 2.52 7.07 7.65
CA ALA A 57 2.60 8.38 8.29
C ALA A 57 3.28 8.31 9.68
N LEU A 58 2.97 7.30 10.49
CA LEU A 58 3.61 7.09 11.80
C LEU A 58 5.10 6.76 11.67
N HIS A 59 5.48 5.89 10.72
CA HIS A 59 6.90 5.59 10.47
C HIS A 59 7.67 6.79 9.94
N GLU A 60 7.07 7.59 9.07
CA GLU A 60 7.66 8.82 8.57
C GLU A 60 7.83 9.86 9.66
N SER A 61 6.84 10.01 10.54
CA SER A 61 6.91 10.92 11.68
C SER A 61 8.06 10.54 12.62
N ALA A 62 8.22 9.25 12.95
CA ALA A 62 9.33 8.78 13.76
C ALA A 62 10.69 9.07 13.10
N ALA A 63 10.81 8.77 11.79
CA ALA A 63 12.04 9.04 11.05
C ALA A 63 12.35 10.55 10.93
N LEU A 64 11.31 11.38 10.82
CA LEU A 64 11.49 12.85 10.83
C LEU A 64 12.01 13.34 12.16
N VAL A 65 11.47 12.83 13.29
CA VAL A 65 11.97 13.18 14.63
C VAL A 65 13.44 12.81 14.78
N GLU A 66 13.84 11.59 14.35
CA GLU A 66 15.26 11.18 14.39
C GLU A 66 16.15 12.11 13.56
N ALA A 67 15.70 12.53 12.38
CA ALA A 67 16.44 13.44 11.51
C ALA A 67 16.56 14.86 12.11
N LEU A 68 15.50 15.35 12.76
CA LEU A 68 15.48 16.64 13.46
C LEU A 68 16.44 16.64 14.64
N VAL A 69 16.44 15.59 15.46
CA VAL A 69 17.37 15.43 16.59
C VAL A 69 18.81 15.38 16.10
N ALA A 70 19.06 14.76 14.94
CA ALA A 70 20.40 14.70 14.33
C ALA A 70 20.81 16.00 13.62
N GLY A 71 19.89 16.97 13.44
CA GLY A 71 20.15 18.21 12.67
C GLY A 71 20.34 17.97 11.17
N ASP A 72 19.88 16.82 10.62
CA ASP A 72 20.14 16.39 9.25
C ASP A 72 18.86 15.87 8.59
N LEU A 73 18.14 16.74 7.88
CA LEU A 73 16.90 16.40 7.17
C LEU A 73 17.12 15.53 5.92
N ASP A 74 18.33 15.42 5.40
CA ASP A 74 18.62 14.50 4.29
C ASP A 74 18.48 13.04 4.73
N ARG A 75 18.71 12.75 6.00
CA ARG A 75 18.39 11.43 6.59
C ARG A 75 16.90 11.11 6.48
N TYR A 76 16.04 12.10 6.67
CA TYR A 76 14.61 11.92 6.51
C TYR A 76 14.24 11.56 5.06
N VAL A 77 14.85 12.21 4.07
CA VAL A 77 14.62 11.87 2.64
C VAL A 77 14.96 10.41 2.35
N ALA A 78 16.09 9.94 2.85
CA ALA A 78 16.51 8.54 2.68
C ALA A 78 15.54 7.57 3.39
N ALA A 79 15.14 7.90 4.62
CA ALA A 79 14.17 7.12 5.40
C ALA A 79 12.80 7.08 4.72
N HIS A 80 12.27 8.23 4.26
CA HIS A 80 11.02 8.32 3.53
C HIS A 80 10.99 7.41 2.31
N ARG A 81 12.04 7.42 1.46
CA ARG A 81 12.15 6.53 0.31
C ARG A 81 12.12 5.05 0.71
N ARG A 82 12.82 4.70 1.78
CA ARG A 82 12.88 3.32 2.30
C ARG A 82 11.51 2.87 2.85
N ILE A 83 10.83 3.74 3.61
CA ILE A 83 9.51 3.47 4.20
C ILE A 83 8.48 3.21 3.10
N ASN A 84 8.46 4.03 2.05
CA ASN A 84 7.47 3.97 0.99
C ASN A 84 7.75 2.89 -0.07
N ARG A 85 8.95 2.33 -0.14
CA ARG A 85 9.33 1.37 -1.20
C ARG A 85 8.41 0.15 -1.28
N LEU A 86 8.07 -0.45 -0.14
CA LEU A 86 7.21 -1.64 -0.10
C LEU A 86 5.74 -1.28 -0.36
N PRO A 87 5.14 -0.28 0.29
CA PRO A 87 3.80 0.21 -0.03
C PRO A 87 3.61 0.54 -1.52
N ASP A 88 4.54 1.28 -2.10
CA ASP A 88 4.52 1.66 -3.51
C ASP A 88 4.50 0.44 -4.43
N PHE A 89 5.37 -0.53 -4.15
CA PHE A 89 5.45 -1.77 -4.91
C PHE A 89 4.16 -2.58 -4.80
N MET A 90 3.63 -2.77 -3.58
CA MET A 90 2.41 -3.54 -3.35
C MET A 90 1.19 -2.90 -3.99
N THR A 91 1.02 -1.60 -3.81
CA THR A 91 -0.06 -0.84 -4.47
C THR A 91 0.06 -0.92 -6.00
N GLY A 92 1.26 -0.72 -6.54
CA GLY A 92 1.50 -0.84 -7.97
C GLY A 92 1.18 -2.24 -8.51
N LEU A 93 1.49 -3.29 -7.75
CA LEU A 93 1.16 -4.67 -8.10
C LEU A 93 -0.36 -4.88 -8.14
N VAL A 94 -1.09 -4.49 -7.09
CA VAL A 94 -2.55 -4.63 -7.01
C VAL A 94 -3.25 -3.87 -8.14
N LEU A 95 -2.87 -2.61 -8.38
CA LEU A 95 -3.43 -1.81 -9.47
C LEU A 95 -3.08 -2.39 -10.86
N SER A 96 -1.93 -3.03 -11.01
CA SER A 96 -1.58 -3.72 -12.26
C SER A 96 -2.48 -4.93 -12.53
N LEU A 97 -2.88 -5.64 -11.47
CA LEU A 97 -3.81 -6.77 -11.56
C LEU A 97 -5.24 -6.32 -11.88
N GLU A 98 -5.66 -5.15 -11.41
CA GLU A 98 -6.94 -4.55 -11.76
C GLU A 98 -7.09 -4.41 -13.29
N ARG A 99 -6.06 -3.89 -13.95
CA ARG A 99 -6.02 -3.68 -15.41
C ARG A 99 -5.91 -4.96 -16.23
N ARG A 100 -5.64 -6.11 -15.58
CA ARG A 100 -5.38 -7.41 -16.24
C ARG A 100 -6.25 -8.52 -15.65
N PRO A 101 -7.55 -8.61 -16.02
CA PRO A 101 -8.49 -9.54 -15.41
C PRO A 101 -8.04 -11.00 -15.42
N ARG A 102 -7.41 -11.45 -16.53
CA ARG A 102 -6.89 -12.81 -16.64
C ARG A 102 -5.76 -13.08 -15.64
N LEU A 103 -4.80 -12.15 -15.52
CA LEU A 103 -3.70 -12.26 -14.56
C LEU A 103 -4.21 -12.20 -13.13
N ARG A 104 -5.17 -11.32 -12.84
CA ARG A 104 -5.85 -11.26 -11.53
C ARG A 104 -6.50 -12.60 -11.16
N ALA A 105 -7.27 -13.20 -12.08
CA ALA A 105 -7.91 -14.48 -11.83
C ALA A 105 -6.88 -15.61 -11.55
N ARG A 106 -5.76 -15.61 -12.27
CA ARG A 106 -4.64 -16.54 -12.03
C ARG A 106 -3.99 -16.31 -10.67
N ALA A 107 -3.70 -15.05 -10.31
CA ALA A 107 -3.12 -14.69 -9.03
C ALA A 107 -4.01 -15.13 -7.86
N VAL A 108 -5.31 -14.84 -7.92
CA VAL A 108 -6.27 -15.25 -6.89
C VAL A 108 -6.32 -16.78 -6.77
N ARG A 109 -6.40 -17.51 -7.88
CA ARG A 109 -6.39 -18.99 -7.85
C ARG A 109 -5.10 -19.56 -7.28
N ALA A 110 -3.95 -19.00 -7.66
CA ALA A 110 -2.65 -19.44 -7.16
C ALA A 110 -2.51 -19.22 -5.64
N LEU A 111 -2.98 -18.09 -5.14
CA LEU A 111 -2.97 -17.77 -3.71
C LEU A 111 -4.00 -18.60 -2.92
N ALA A 112 -5.17 -18.85 -3.49
CA ALA A 112 -6.16 -19.73 -2.88
C ALA A 112 -5.67 -21.19 -2.76
N ALA A 113 -4.87 -21.64 -3.73
CA ALA A 113 -4.27 -22.98 -3.72
C ALA A 113 -3.11 -23.13 -2.71
N GLU A 114 -2.54 -22.03 -2.23
CA GLU A 114 -1.41 -22.01 -1.29
C GLU A 114 -1.64 -21.01 -0.14
N PRO A 115 -2.51 -21.32 0.85
CA PRO A 115 -2.81 -20.42 1.95
C PRO A 115 -1.57 -19.97 2.76
N ALA A 116 -0.57 -20.84 2.90
CA ALA A 116 0.68 -20.52 3.56
C ALA A 116 1.49 -19.42 2.82
N LEU A 117 1.45 -19.43 1.48
CA LEU A 117 2.07 -18.38 0.66
C LEU A 117 1.33 -17.04 0.83
N PHE A 118 0.01 -17.09 0.82
CA PHE A 118 -0.83 -15.91 1.06
C PHE A 118 -0.56 -15.31 2.44
N SER A 119 -0.52 -16.13 3.50
CA SER A 119 -0.20 -15.67 4.86
C SER A 119 1.18 -15.02 4.95
N ARG A 120 2.19 -15.57 4.24
CA ARG A 120 3.53 -14.95 4.18
C ARG A 120 3.52 -13.61 3.47
N LEU A 121 2.78 -13.48 2.37
CA LEU A 121 2.61 -12.21 1.65
C LEU A 121 1.95 -11.16 2.55
N LEU A 122 0.90 -11.54 3.27
CA LEU A 122 0.25 -10.66 4.25
C LEU A 122 1.22 -10.27 5.37
N GLY A 123 2.01 -11.21 5.91
CA GLY A 123 3.01 -10.92 6.94
C GLY A 123 4.12 -9.97 6.45
N ILE A 124 4.53 -10.07 5.17
CA ILE A 124 5.48 -9.14 4.57
C ILE A 124 4.84 -7.77 4.38
N HIS A 125 3.60 -7.72 3.91
CA HIS A 125 2.83 -6.48 3.77
C HIS A 125 2.66 -5.79 5.13
N ALA A 126 2.24 -6.53 6.15
CA ALA A 126 2.11 -6.04 7.53
C ALA A 126 3.47 -5.78 8.23
N ARG A 127 4.60 -5.94 7.54
CA ARG A 127 5.97 -5.78 8.07
C ARG A 127 6.30 -6.67 9.27
N THR A 128 5.51 -7.70 9.54
CA THR A 128 5.78 -8.72 10.58
C THR A 128 6.75 -9.79 10.11
N LEU A 129 6.94 -9.93 8.79
CA LEU A 129 7.90 -10.84 8.17
C LEU A 129 8.82 -10.11 7.20
N PRO A 130 10.12 -10.44 7.16
CA PRO A 130 11.03 -9.87 6.17
C PRO A 130 10.77 -10.48 4.78
N PRO A 131 10.96 -9.71 3.67
CA PRO A 131 10.71 -10.19 2.30
C PRO A 131 11.43 -11.48 1.91
N ARG A 132 12.60 -11.75 2.51
CA ARG A 132 13.37 -13.00 2.30
C ARG A 132 12.59 -14.26 2.70
N ARG A 133 11.58 -14.15 3.57
CA ARG A 133 10.72 -15.29 3.97
C ARG A 133 9.80 -15.77 2.84
N LEU A 134 9.68 -15.03 1.76
CA LEU A 134 8.94 -15.48 0.58
C LEU A 134 9.69 -16.63 -0.12
N GLY A 135 11.04 -16.58 -0.15
CA GLY A 135 11.91 -17.67 -0.61
C GLY A 135 11.48 -18.25 -1.97
N LEU A 136 11.50 -19.58 -2.08
CA LEU A 136 11.04 -20.32 -3.28
C LEU A 136 9.55 -20.14 -3.58
N GLY A 137 8.75 -19.65 -2.60
CA GLY A 137 7.34 -19.32 -2.82
C GLY A 137 7.13 -18.23 -3.86
N ALA A 138 8.06 -17.27 -3.96
CA ALA A 138 8.02 -16.23 -5.00
C ALA A 138 8.18 -16.83 -6.40
N LEU A 139 9.11 -17.80 -6.56
CA LEU A 139 9.33 -18.49 -7.84
C LEU A 139 8.13 -19.36 -8.22
N ARG A 140 7.55 -20.07 -7.26
CA ARG A 140 6.33 -20.87 -7.49
C ARG A 140 5.15 -19.98 -7.91
N LEU A 141 4.96 -18.84 -7.24
CA LEU A 141 3.92 -17.91 -7.61
C LEU A 141 4.15 -17.35 -9.02
N ALA A 142 5.36 -16.91 -9.32
CA ALA A 142 5.74 -16.41 -10.64
C ALA A 142 5.50 -17.47 -11.73
N TRP A 143 5.91 -18.72 -11.50
CA TRP A 143 5.67 -19.84 -12.41
C TRP A 143 4.19 -20.06 -12.65
N ARG A 144 3.36 -20.13 -11.60
CA ARG A 144 1.90 -20.30 -11.73
C ARG A 144 1.20 -19.14 -12.43
N LEU A 145 1.76 -17.95 -12.41
CA LEU A 145 1.22 -16.80 -13.15
C LEU A 145 1.52 -16.87 -14.65
N VAL A 146 2.59 -17.55 -15.03
CA VAL A 146 3.06 -17.63 -16.43
C VAL A 146 2.67 -18.96 -17.10
N ALA A 147 2.68 -20.06 -16.38
CA ALA A 147 2.59 -21.43 -16.93
C ALA A 147 1.15 -21.97 -17.15
N VAL A 148 0.12 -21.10 -17.15
CA VAL A 148 -1.27 -21.51 -17.42
C VAL A 148 -1.90 -20.66 -18.49
#